data_2d8e25035f2dce163e63119b1fd9bf63
#
_entry.id   2d8e25035f2dce163e63119b1fd9bf63
#
_cell.length_a   1.000
_cell.length_b   1.000
_cell.length_c   1.000
_cell.angle_alpha   90.00
_cell.angle_beta   90.00
_cell.angle_gamma   90.00
#
_symmetry.space_group_name_H-M   'P 1'
#
loop_
_entity.id
_entity.type
_entity.pdbx_description
1 polymer ?
#
loop_
_entity_poly.entity_id
_entity_poly.type
_entity_poly.pdbx_seq_one_letter_code
_entity_poly.pdbx_strand_id
1 'polypeptide(L)'
;DEKYAESCRKKQSIDFVLQLNEFVLGLEDRLMRFSDLKYKGMTKSERQLTEMFYYRFPDIPLLERMQAVMDYMVDEYETLIGRDLGDDEIEIVRGKFMKMYRSTDLYVLYNWFLKEYGYETLPQVSYEKRFLKYEDVYPMLYLKYLLKSRRMDRNIRHLVIDEMQDYSYMQYLILDKMFSCKMTIL
;
A
#
# COMPACT_ATOMS: atom_id res chain seq x y z
N ASP A 1 -31.27 8.15 3.68
CA ASP A 1 -30.92 8.13 5.10
C ASP A 1 -29.85 9.19 5.34
N GLU A 2 -30.20 10.24 6.08
CA GLU A 2 -29.39 11.45 6.28
C GLU A 2 -28.05 11.12 6.95
N LYS A 3 -28.04 10.19 7.90
CA LYS A 3 -26.84 9.71 8.60
C LYS A 3 -25.85 9.03 7.65
N TYR A 4 -26.35 8.29 6.67
CA TYR A 4 -25.51 7.64 5.67
C TYR A 4 -24.87 8.66 4.71
N ALA A 5 -25.66 9.65 4.27
CA ALA A 5 -25.14 10.72 3.42
C ALA A 5 -24.09 11.58 4.14
N GLU A 6 -24.23 11.80 5.45
CA GLU A 6 -23.24 12.47 6.28
C GLU A 6 -21.95 11.66 6.40
N SER A 7 -22.04 10.35 6.64
CA SER A 7 -20.87 9.44 6.68
C SER A 7 -20.12 9.46 5.36
N CYS A 8 -20.81 9.38 4.22
CA CYS A 8 -20.19 9.47 2.90
C CYS A 8 -19.45 10.80 2.70
N ARG A 9 -20.06 11.93 3.05
CA ARG A 9 -19.42 13.24 2.94
C ARG A 9 -18.18 13.35 3.82
N LYS A 10 -18.27 12.86 5.06
CA LYS A 10 -17.15 12.87 6.01
C LYS A 10 -15.97 12.05 5.51
N LYS A 11 -16.20 10.82 5.05
CA LYS A 11 -15.14 9.90 4.58
C LYS A 11 -14.53 10.30 3.23
N GLN A 12 -15.07 11.28 2.54
CA GLN A 12 -14.53 11.83 1.29
C GLN A 12 -14.05 13.28 1.43
N SER A 13 -14.02 13.80 2.65
CA SER A 13 -13.59 15.16 2.96
C SER A 13 -12.07 15.32 2.88
N ILE A 14 -11.61 16.58 2.80
CA ILE A 14 -10.20 16.95 2.88
C ILE A 14 -9.58 16.46 4.21
N ASP A 15 -10.28 16.63 5.32
CA ASP A 15 -9.81 16.22 6.64
C ASP A 15 -9.55 14.71 6.71
N PHE A 16 -10.44 13.91 6.11
CA PHE A 16 -10.26 12.47 6.06
C PHE A 16 -9.05 12.07 5.20
N VAL A 17 -8.81 12.77 4.09
CA VAL A 17 -7.61 12.59 3.26
C VAL A 17 -6.34 12.90 4.05
N LEU A 18 -6.33 14.03 4.80
CA LEU A 18 -5.19 14.41 5.62
C LEU A 18 -4.91 13.38 6.71
N GLN A 19 -5.94 12.85 7.37
CA GLN A 19 -5.83 11.78 8.35
C GLN A 19 -5.25 10.49 7.73
N LEU A 20 -5.68 10.10 6.53
CA LEU A 20 -5.11 8.95 5.82
C LEU A 20 -3.63 9.15 5.49
N ASN A 21 -3.25 10.34 5.05
CA ASN A 21 -1.85 10.67 4.77
C ASN A 21 -1.00 10.61 6.04
N GLU A 22 -1.48 11.19 7.13
CA GLU A 22 -0.81 11.14 8.45
C GLU A 22 -0.67 9.70 8.96
N PHE A 23 -1.73 8.91 8.83
CA PHE A 23 -1.70 7.49 9.18
C PHE A 23 -0.62 6.73 8.43
N VAL A 24 -0.50 6.93 7.12
CA VAL A 24 0.51 6.26 6.28
C VAL A 24 1.92 6.68 6.67
N LEU A 25 2.15 7.95 6.98
CA LEU A 25 3.45 8.42 7.51
C LEU A 25 3.79 7.71 8.83
N GLY A 26 2.85 7.64 9.77
CA GLY A 26 3.06 6.92 11.04
C GLY A 26 3.13 5.40 10.88
N LEU A 27 2.55 4.85 9.80
CA LEU A 27 2.60 3.42 9.51
C LEU A 27 4.02 2.97 9.12
N GLU A 28 4.83 3.84 8.51
CA GLU A 28 6.21 3.55 8.13
C GLU A 28 7.04 3.04 9.31
N ASP A 29 6.87 3.63 10.50
CA ASP A 29 7.64 3.27 11.70
C ASP A 29 7.12 2.00 12.41
N ARG A 30 5.91 1.55 12.15
CA ARG A 30 5.23 0.49 12.92
C ARG A 30 4.74 -0.71 12.14
N LEU A 31 4.84 -0.67 10.80
CA LEU A 31 4.37 -1.76 9.95
C LEU A 31 5.28 -2.97 9.98
N MET A 32 6.58 -2.75 10.23
CA MET A 32 7.59 -3.79 10.12
C MET A 32 7.94 -4.42 11.46
N ARG A 33 8.32 -5.70 11.41
CA ARG A 33 9.04 -6.45 12.46
C ARG A 33 10.23 -7.10 11.81
N PHE A 34 11.32 -6.36 11.73
CA PHE A 34 12.56 -6.89 11.17
C PHE A 34 13.12 -8.01 12.06
N SER A 35 13.78 -8.95 11.44
CA SER A 35 14.52 -10.02 12.10
C SER A 35 15.67 -10.46 11.19
N ASP A 36 16.66 -11.12 11.75
CA ASP A 36 17.76 -11.70 10.98
C ASP A 36 17.21 -12.66 9.91
N LEU A 37 17.71 -12.50 8.68
CA LEU A 37 17.39 -13.39 7.58
C LEU A 37 18.52 -14.40 7.42
N LYS A 38 18.14 -15.67 7.34
CA LYS A 38 19.05 -16.77 6.99
C LYS A 38 18.36 -17.73 6.02
N TYR A 39 18.99 -17.91 4.86
CA TYR A 39 18.60 -18.90 3.88
C TYR A 39 19.86 -19.43 3.18
N LYS A 40 20.25 -20.65 3.47
CA LYS A 40 21.53 -21.23 2.99
C LYS A 40 22.71 -20.27 3.29
N GLY A 41 23.46 -19.83 2.27
CA GLY A 41 24.53 -18.84 2.42
C GLY A 41 24.08 -17.36 2.42
N MET A 42 22.80 -17.09 2.14
CA MET A 42 22.24 -15.74 2.20
C MET A 42 21.97 -15.37 3.65
N THR A 43 22.69 -14.39 4.18
CA THR A 43 22.51 -13.91 5.55
C THR A 43 22.52 -12.40 5.59
N LYS A 44 21.54 -11.82 6.30
CA LYS A 44 21.51 -10.39 6.62
C LYS A 44 20.95 -10.20 8.02
N SER A 45 21.57 -9.30 8.77
CA SER A 45 21.07 -8.94 10.10
C SER A 45 19.83 -8.07 10.01
N GLU A 46 19.03 -8.05 11.09
CA GLU A 46 17.91 -7.14 11.27
C GLU A 46 18.29 -5.68 10.93
N ARG A 47 19.46 -5.21 11.44
CA ARG A 47 19.96 -3.86 11.18
C ARG A 47 20.18 -3.60 9.69
N GLN A 48 20.82 -4.53 8.98
CA GLN A 48 21.08 -4.38 7.54
C GLN A 48 19.77 -4.33 6.73
N LEU A 49 18.79 -5.17 7.10
CA LEU A 49 17.47 -5.15 6.45
C LEU A 49 16.71 -3.85 6.71
N THR A 50 16.77 -3.34 7.95
CA THR A 50 16.22 -2.04 8.33
C THR A 50 16.83 -0.90 7.52
N GLU A 51 18.19 -0.89 7.41
CA GLU A 51 18.90 0.12 6.63
C GLU A 51 18.53 0.05 5.14
N MET A 52 18.42 -1.15 4.56
CA MET A 52 18.00 -1.31 3.16
C MET A 52 16.56 -0.83 2.94
N PHE A 53 15.65 -1.18 3.82
CA PHE A 53 14.24 -0.83 3.72
C PHE A 53 14.01 0.69 3.79
N TYR A 54 14.64 1.38 4.73
CA TYR A 54 14.39 2.81 4.96
C TYR A 54 15.30 3.74 4.13
N TYR A 55 16.51 3.33 3.82
CA TYR A 55 17.49 4.25 3.22
C TYR A 55 17.89 3.88 1.78
N ARG A 56 17.76 2.62 1.37
CA ARG A 56 18.10 2.24 0.00
C ARG A 56 16.90 2.33 -0.95
N PHE A 57 15.70 2.04 -0.47
CA PHE A 57 14.47 2.01 -1.26
C PHE A 57 13.36 2.94 -0.73
N PRO A 58 13.67 4.19 -0.32
CA PRO A 58 12.68 5.08 0.30
C PRO A 58 11.54 5.47 -0.64
N ASP A 59 11.81 5.52 -1.96
CA ASP A 59 10.84 5.94 -2.98
C ASP A 59 9.88 4.81 -3.42
N ILE A 60 10.16 3.57 -2.99
CA ILE A 60 9.25 2.44 -3.28
C ILE A 60 8.12 2.45 -2.26
N PRO A 61 6.85 2.31 -2.70
CA PRO A 61 5.71 2.24 -1.81
C PRO A 61 5.85 1.18 -0.72
N LEU A 62 5.34 1.48 0.47
CA LEU A 62 5.62 0.76 1.70
C LEU A 62 5.35 -0.76 1.61
N LEU A 63 4.24 -1.16 0.96
CA LEU A 63 3.88 -2.59 0.82
C LEU A 63 4.65 -3.33 -0.30
N GLU A 64 5.44 -2.63 -1.09
CA GLU A 64 6.27 -3.22 -2.15
C GLU A 64 7.76 -3.10 -1.84
N ARG A 65 8.13 -2.33 -0.82
CA ARG A 65 9.51 -2.02 -0.49
C ARG A 65 10.31 -3.25 -0.08
N MET A 66 9.70 -4.18 0.68
CA MET A 66 10.36 -5.42 1.07
C MET A 66 10.61 -6.36 -0.12
N GLN A 67 9.76 -6.33 -1.16
CA GLN A 67 10.04 -7.05 -2.40
C GLN A 67 11.31 -6.54 -3.06
N ALA A 68 11.51 -5.23 -3.13
CA ALA A 68 12.73 -4.64 -3.69
C ALA A 68 13.98 -4.99 -2.86
N VAL A 69 13.86 -5.04 -1.54
CA VAL A 69 14.95 -5.53 -0.65
C VAL A 69 15.27 -6.99 -0.96
N MET A 70 14.24 -7.84 -1.11
CA MET A 70 14.39 -9.24 -1.45
C MET A 70 15.07 -9.41 -2.82
N ASP A 71 14.56 -8.74 -3.85
CA ASP A 71 15.09 -8.85 -5.22
C ASP A 71 16.57 -8.48 -5.27
N TYR A 72 16.95 -7.39 -4.60
CA TYR A 72 18.34 -6.98 -4.48
C TYR A 72 19.22 -8.06 -3.81
N MET A 73 18.74 -8.66 -2.73
CA MET A 73 19.50 -9.68 -2.01
C MET A 73 19.59 -11.00 -2.77
N VAL A 74 18.54 -11.37 -3.49
CA VAL A 74 18.53 -12.55 -4.37
C VAL A 74 19.56 -12.36 -5.47
N ASP A 75 19.59 -11.23 -6.14
CA ASP A 75 20.55 -10.90 -7.20
C ASP A 75 22.01 -10.96 -6.70
N GLU A 76 22.30 -10.38 -5.51
CA GLU A 76 23.63 -10.53 -4.86
C GLU A 76 23.99 -11.99 -4.62
N TYR A 77 23.06 -12.78 -4.12
CA TYR A 77 23.33 -14.18 -3.77
C TYR A 77 23.50 -15.07 -5.00
N GLU A 78 22.67 -14.88 -6.03
CA GLU A 78 22.79 -15.58 -7.32
C GLU A 78 24.13 -15.28 -8.01
N THR A 79 24.56 -14.03 -7.96
CA THR A 79 25.89 -13.62 -8.45
C THR A 79 27.00 -14.35 -7.69
N LEU A 80 26.88 -14.46 -6.36
CA LEU A 80 27.87 -15.11 -5.51
C LEU A 80 27.97 -16.63 -5.78
N ILE A 81 26.86 -17.31 -5.98
CA ILE A 81 26.80 -18.76 -6.20
C ILE A 81 26.94 -19.18 -7.67
N GLY A 82 26.86 -18.20 -8.60
CA GLY A 82 27.02 -18.44 -10.05
C GLY A 82 25.85 -19.17 -10.70
N ARG A 83 24.66 -19.12 -10.10
CA ARG A 83 23.41 -19.65 -10.66
C ARG A 83 22.18 -18.93 -10.15
N ASP A 84 21.11 -18.97 -10.92
CA ASP A 84 19.80 -18.47 -10.49
C ASP A 84 19.14 -19.40 -9.46
N LEU A 85 18.33 -18.83 -8.58
CA LEU A 85 17.45 -19.59 -7.69
C LEU A 85 16.25 -20.13 -8.46
N GLY A 86 15.84 -21.34 -8.15
CA GLY A 86 14.59 -21.90 -8.70
C GLY A 86 13.36 -21.28 -8.03
N ASP A 87 12.18 -21.45 -8.69
CA ASP A 87 10.91 -20.88 -8.22
C ASP A 87 10.57 -21.28 -6.76
N ASP A 88 10.81 -22.56 -6.39
CA ASP A 88 10.59 -23.03 -5.02
C ASP A 88 11.53 -22.35 -4.01
N GLU A 89 12.79 -22.10 -4.40
CA GLU A 89 13.76 -21.39 -3.56
C GLU A 89 13.34 -19.93 -3.37
N ILE A 90 12.89 -19.27 -4.44
CA ILE A 90 12.37 -17.89 -4.42
C ILE A 90 11.15 -17.79 -3.51
N GLU A 91 10.19 -18.74 -3.59
CA GLU A 91 9.00 -18.73 -2.72
C GLU A 91 9.36 -18.89 -1.23
N ILE A 92 10.32 -19.74 -0.90
CA ILE A 92 10.81 -19.89 0.48
C ILE A 92 11.43 -18.56 0.98
N VAL A 93 12.28 -17.96 0.16
CA VAL A 93 12.90 -16.66 0.48
C VAL A 93 11.83 -15.59 0.66
N ARG A 94 10.90 -15.46 -0.30
CA ARG A 94 9.78 -14.52 -0.23
C ARG A 94 8.99 -14.67 1.06
N GLY A 95 8.66 -15.90 1.45
CA GLY A 95 7.95 -16.16 2.69
C GLY A 95 8.68 -15.62 3.93
N LYS A 96 10.02 -15.68 3.94
CA LYS A 96 10.81 -15.13 5.04
C LYS A 96 10.77 -13.60 5.09
N PHE A 97 10.85 -12.92 3.96
CA PHE A 97 10.76 -11.46 3.87
C PHE A 97 9.36 -10.95 4.20
N MET A 98 8.33 -11.57 3.63
CA MET A 98 6.95 -11.10 3.80
C MET A 98 6.44 -11.26 5.25
N LYS A 99 6.97 -12.21 6.01
CA LYS A 99 6.66 -12.37 7.46
C LYS A 99 7.14 -11.19 8.32
N MET A 100 8.02 -10.35 7.81
CA MET A 100 8.46 -9.14 8.51
C MET A 100 7.41 -8.02 8.48
N TYR A 101 6.44 -8.07 7.56
CA TYR A 101 5.26 -7.21 7.66
C TYR A 101 4.31 -7.69 8.76
N ARG A 102 3.81 -6.78 9.57
CA ARG A 102 2.71 -7.07 10.51
C ARG A 102 1.41 -7.39 9.78
N SER A 103 1.17 -6.72 8.68
CA SER A 103 0.09 -6.99 7.74
C SER A 103 0.41 -6.36 6.37
N THR A 104 0.02 -7.04 5.30
CA THR A 104 -0.01 -6.50 3.92
C THR A 104 -1.45 -6.39 3.40
N ASP A 105 -2.42 -6.74 4.22
CA ASP A 105 -3.84 -6.76 3.91
C ASP A 105 -4.44 -5.36 4.07
N LEU A 106 -4.85 -4.75 2.97
CA LEU A 106 -5.43 -3.40 2.95
C LEU A 106 -6.68 -3.27 3.83
N TYR A 107 -7.49 -4.32 3.94
CA TYR A 107 -8.67 -4.33 4.79
C TYR A 107 -8.28 -4.21 6.28
N VAL A 108 -7.24 -4.91 6.68
CA VAL A 108 -6.69 -4.87 8.04
C VAL A 108 -6.06 -3.50 8.32
N LEU A 109 -5.25 -2.98 7.39
CA LEU A 109 -4.60 -1.68 7.53
C LEU A 109 -5.62 -0.53 7.59
N TYR A 110 -6.68 -0.61 6.78
CA TYR A 110 -7.77 0.35 6.84
C TYR A 110 -8.52 0.29 8.17
N ASN A 111 -8.74 -0.91 8.72
CA ASN A 111 -9.30 -1.06 10.06
C ASN A 111 -8.41 -0.48 11.16
N TRP A 112 -7.08 -0.57 11.04
CA TRP A 112 -6.18 0.12 11.97
C TRP A 112 -6.37 1.63 11.91
N PHE A 113 -6.46 2.19 10.70
CA PHE A 113 -6.76 3.60 10.50
C PHE A 113 -8.11 3.99 11.12
N LEU A 114 -9.19 3.29 10.80
CA LEU A 114 -10.53 3.58 11.32
C LEU A 114 -10.53 3.58 12.85
N LYS A 115 -9.89 2.59 13.47
CA LYS A 115 -9.78 2.48 14.93
C LYS A 115 -8.98 3.63 15.52
N GLU A 116 -7.86 4.00 14.92
CA GLU A 116 -6.97 5.04 15.41
C GLU A 116 -7.63 6.42 15.43
N TYR A 117 -8.41 6.71 14.40
CA TYR A 117 -9.11 8.00 14.26
C TYR A 117 -10.55 7.98 14.78
N GLY A 118 -10.95 6.91 15.49
CA GLY A 118 -12.27 6.81 16.16
C GLY A 118 -13.45 6.63 15.22
N TYR A 119 -13.24 6.06 14.03
CA TYR A 119 -14.31 5.69 13.12
C TYR A 119 -14.83 4.27 13.40
N GLU A 120 -16.07 4.00 12.93
CA GLU A 120 -16.63 2.65 12.95
C GLU A 120 -15.74 1.72 12.10
N THR A 121 -15.27 0.62 12.69
CA THR A 121 -14.43 -0.36 12.00
C THR A 121 -15.26 -1.29 11.12
N LEU A 122 -14.63 -1.81 10.06
CA LEU A 122 -15.22 -2.85 9.23
C LEU A 122 -15.28 -4.18 10.03
N PRO A 123 -16.24 -5.07 9.71
CA PRO A 123 -16.35 -6.36 10.39
C PRO A 123 -15.09 -7.21 10.30
N GLN A 124 -14.69 -7.82 11.41
CA GLN A 124 -13.59 -8.77 11.44
C GLN A 124 -14.10 -10.17 11.05
N VAL A 125 -14.12 -10.41 9.76
CA VAL A 125 -14.61 -11.67 9.17
C VAL A 125 -13.57 -12.28 8.23
N SER A 126 -13.76 -13.57 7.87
CA SER A 126 -12.91 -14.23 6.88
C SER A 126 -12.96 -13.51 5.53
N TYR A 127 -11.92 -13.66 4.71
CA TYR A 127 -11.77 -12.95 3.43
C TYR A 127 -13.01 -13.05 2.55
N GLU A 128 -13.61 -14.22 2.43
CA GLU A 128 -14.77 -14.50 1.59
C GLU A 128 -16.06 -13.80 2.07
N LYS A 129 -16.11 -13.38 3.33
CA LYS A 129 -17.25 -12.69 3.95
C LYS A 129 -17.05 -11.18 4.04
N ARG A 130 -15.92 -10.67 3.57
CA ARG A 130 -15.63 -9.23 3.58
C ARG A 130 -16.50 -8.50 2.57
N PHE A 131 -17.02 -7.40 2.99
CA PHE A 131 -17.70 -6.44 2.12
C PHE A 131 -17.30 -5.03 2.52
N LEU A 132 -17.42 -4.11 1.58
CA LEU A 132 -17.22 -2.68 1.81
C LEU A 132 -18.55 -1.96 1.67
N LYS A 133 -18.86 -1.10 2.62
CA LYS A 133 -19.88 -0.08 2.42
C LYS A 133 -19.39 0.89 1.34
N TYR A 134 -20.29 1.46 0.58
CA TYR A 134 -19.94 2.42 -0.49
C TYR A 134 -19.06 3.57 0.02
N GLU A 135 -19.35 4.05 1.23
CA GLU A 135 -18.59 5.10 1.90
C GLU A 135 -17.10 4.76 2.15
N ASP A 136 -16.72 3.49 2.19
CA ASP A 136 -15.37 2.99 2.43
C ASP A 136 -14.60 2.64 1.15
N VAL A 137 -15.27 2.62 0.00
CA VAL A 137 -14.66 2.22 -1.28
C VAL A 137 -13.57 3.20 -1.71
N TYR A 138 -13.87 4.51 -1.77
CA TYR A 138 -12.89 5.51 -2.17
C TYR A 138 -11.77 5.68 -1.15
N PRO A 139 -12.02 5.72 0.17
CA PRO A 139 -10.98 5.70 1.19
C PRO A 139 -10.01 4.51 1.07
N MET A 140 -10.51 3.30 0.90
CA MET A 140 -9.66 2.13 0.70
C MET A 140 -8.87 2.18 -0.60
N LEU A 141 -9.48 2.67 -1.68
CA LEU A 141 -8.79 2.85 -2.96
C LEU A 141 -7.68 3.89 -2.84
N TYR A 142 -7.93 4.99 -2.15
CA TYR A 142 -6.92 6.02 -1.89
C TYR A 142 -5.77 5.47 -1.05
N LEU A 143 -6.06 4.75 0.05
CA LEU A 143 -5.07 4.07 0.87
C LEU A 143 -4.23 3.08 0.05
N LYS A 144 -4.85 2.32 -0.84
CA LYS A 144 -4.14 1.43 -1.77
C LYS A 144 -3.12 2.20 -2.60
N TYR A 145 -3.48 3.37 -3.15
CA TYR A 145 -2.56 4.18 -3.95
C TYR A 145 -1.46 4.86 -3.15
N LEU A 146 -1.63 5.03 -1.84
CA LEU A 146 -0.57 5.49 -0.96
C LEU A 146 0.45 4.37 -0.62
N LEU A 147 0.00 3.12 -0.56
CA LEU A 147 0.79 1.99 -0.07
C LEU A 147 1.38 1.09 -1.17
N LYS A 148 0.86 1.17 -2.40
CA LYS A 148 1.29 0.34 -3.54
C LYS A 148 1.51 1.18 -4.79
N SER A 149 2.44 0.73 -5.64
CA SER A 149 2.66 1.32 -6.96
C SER A 149 1.41 1.28 -7.82
N ARG A 150 1.27 2.30 -8.63
CA ARG A 150 0.20 2.38 -9.62
C ARG A 150 0.53 1.51 -10.82
N ARG A 151 -0.42 0.74 -11.28
CA ARG A 151 -0.43 0.27 -12.66
C ARG A 151 -1.01 1.41 -13.50
N MET A 152 -0.13 2.23 -14.09
CA MET A 152 -0.57 3.28 -15.00
C MET A 152 -0.94 2.66 -16.33
N ASP A 153 -2.14 2.96 -16.83
CA ASP A 153 -2.46 2.67 -18.23
C ASP A 153 -1.77 3.71 -19.11
N ARG A 154 -0.62 3.31 -19.66
CA ARG A 154 0.19 4.17 -20.56
C ARG A 154 -0.48 4.44 -21.91
N ASN A 155 -1.58 3.78 -22.21
CA ASN A 155 -2.32 3.98 -23.47
C ASN A 155 -3.21 5.21 -23.39
N ILE A 156 -3.59 5.66 -22.20
CA ILE A 156 -4.39 6.88 -22.02
C ILE A 156 -3.48 8.09 -22.08
N ARG A 157 -3.66 8.92 -23.09
CA ARG A 157 -2.86 10.12 -23.34
C ARG A 157 -3.53 11.40 -22.87
N HIS A 158 -4.84 11.38 -22.73
CA HIS A 158 -5.65 12.53 -22.32
C HIS A 158 -6.91 12.04 -21.59
N LEU A 159 -7.19 12.62 -20.44
CA LEU A 159 -8.39 12.39 -19.65
C LEU A 159 -9.27 13.65 -19.70
N VAL A 160 -10.51 13.50 -20.08
CA VAL A 160 -11.51 14.57 -20.01
C VAL A 160 -12.48 14.23 -18.88
N ILE A 161 -12.66 15.15 -17.96
CA ILE A 161 -13.56 15.01 -16.83
C ILE A 161 -14.65 16.06 -17.01
N ASP A 162 -15.88 15.59 -17.18
CA ASP A 162 -17.08 16.43 -17.24
C ASP A 162 -17.75 16.48 -15.87
N GLU A 163 -18.43 17.58 -15.56
CA GLU A 163 -19.15 17.80 -14.29
C GLU A 163 -18.28 17.58 -13.04
N MET A 164 -17.06 18.11 -13.06
CA MET A 164 -16.06 17.90 -11.98
C MET A 164 -16.59 18.34 -10.61
N GLN A 165 -17.54 19.27 -10.56
CA GLN A 165 -18.18 19.72 -9.31
C GLN A 165 -18.92 18.59 -8.57
N ASP A 166 -19.29 17.51 -9.26
CA ASP A 166 -19.99 16.36 -8.66
C ASP A 166 -19.00 15.38 -7.99
N TYR A 167 -17.69 15.56 -8.20
CA TYR A 167 -16.65 14.71 -7.61
C TYR A 167 -16.24 15.25 -6.25
N SER A 168 -16.04 14.34 -5.30
CA SER A 168 -15.39 14.68 -4.03
C SER A 168 -13.91 14.96 -4.23
N TYR A 169 -13.31 15.68 -3.29
CA TYR A 169 -11.84 15.91 -3.28
C TYR A 169 -11.05 14.62 -3.33
N MET A 170 -11.48 13.59 -2.59
CA MET A 170 -10.82 12.27 -2.60
C MET A 170 -10.92 11.60 -3.98
N GLN A 171 -12.06 11.67 -4.65
CA GLN A 171 -12.22 11.12 -6.00
C GLN A 171 -11.27 11.81 -7.00
N TYR A 172 -11.15 13.14 -6.92
CA TYR A 172 -10.17 13.88 -7.72
C TYR A 172 -8.73 13.39 -7.48
N LEU A 173 -8.31 13.26 -6.21
CA LEU A 173 -6.98 12.76 -5.88
C LEU A 173 -6.74 11.32 -6.38
N ILE A 174 -7.76 10.48 -6.38
CA ILE A 174 -7.68 9.12 -6.93
C ILE A 174 -7.46 9.20 -8.45
N LEU A 175 -8.21 10.03 -9.16
CA LEU A 175 -8.03 10.22 -10.61
C LEU A 175 -6.64 10.76 -10.94
N ASP A 176 -6.15 11.76 -10.20
CA ASP A 176 -4.80 12.29 -10.33
C ASP A 176 -3.72 11.21 -10.11
N LYS A 177 -3.96 10.32 -9.15
CA LYS A 177 -3.08 9.17 -8.90
C LYS A 177 -3.21 8.06 -9.96
N MET A 178 -4.36 7.88 -10.58
CA MET A 178 -4.59 6.84 -11.59
C MET A 178 -4.01 7.20 -12.96
N PHE A 179 -4.05 8.47 -13.32
CA PHE A 179 -3.70 8.92 -14.66
C PHE A 179 -2.56 9.93 -14.61
N SER A 180 -1.47 9.64 -15.33
CA SER A 180 -0.33 10.56 -15.50
C SER A 180 -0.39 11.35 -16.82
N CYS A 181 -1.53 11.35 -17.48
CA CYS A 181 -1.74 12.05 -18.74
C CYS A 181 -2.27 13.47 -18.51
N LYS A 182 -2.36 14.25 -19.60
CA LYS A 182 -3.03 15.55 -19.56
C LYS A 182 -4.49 15.38 -19.18
N MET A 183 -5.00 16.28 -18.33
CA MET A 183 -6.41 16.31 -17.94
C MET A 183 -7.03 17.62 -18.42
N THR A 184 -8.25 17.52 -18.94
CA THR A 184 -9.15 18.66 -19.18
C THR A 184 -10.38 18.52 -18.30
N ILE A 185 -10.68 19.55 -17.55
CA ILE A 185 -11.84 19.63 -16.65
C ILE A 185 -12.85 20.58 -17.31
N LEU A 186 -14.08 20.11 -17.48
CA LEU A 186 -15.20 20.86 -18.05
C LEU A 186 -16.22 21.18 -16.96
#